data_ac90d2ca8cd0fedad52fdca9d45965ad
#
_entry.id   ac90d2ca8cd0fedad52fdca9d45965ad
#
_cell.length_a   1.000
_cell.length_b   1.000
_cell.length_c   1.000
_cell.angle_alpha   90.00
_cell.angle_beta   90.00
_cell.angle_gamma   90.00
#
_symmetry.space_group_name_H-M   'P 1'
#
loop_
_entity.id
_entity.type
_entity.pdbx_description
1 polymer ?
#
loop_
_entity_poly.entity_id
_entity_poly.type
_entity_poly.pdbx_seq_one_letter_code
_entity_poly.pdbx_strand_id
1 'polypeptide(L)'
;MIRQARAKNKDAVVVAMGCFTQIRNNDNQIMDFVDVVIGNKDKSKIVDLTEDYIKNKQKIAKIEDINEADFDDMEISYFNTRTRALVKIEDGCENFCSYCIIPYVRGRVRSKRPEKVIEEAERLVKNGYKEIVLTGIHTGHYGADLKDYDFSDLLLELEKIDGLDRIRISSIEITELNDKFLSVLRKSKKIVNHIHIPLQSGCDKILKAMNRKYDMQYFINKINQIRSIRKDIAITSDVIVGFPGETDEDFNITKENIKKIKFTELHVFPYSKREGTPAAIMKNQIDGNIKKQRVKELIEISEELKNEYYKKFIGKSLEVLVETYSDGYLIGHLSNYGKVKFKGDESLLHNLVMVKLNDYINDEFMGELNKEEVQV
;
A
#
# COMPACT_ATOMS: atom_id res chain seq x y z
N MET A 1 -15.29 -15.75 -12.24
CA MET A 1 -14.23 -16.62 -11.70
C MET A 1 -14.79 -17.89 -11.06
N ILE A 2 -15.61 -17.84 -9.98
CA ILE A 2 -16.15 -19.04 -9.29
C ILE A 2 -16.86 -19.99 -10.24
N ARG A 3 -17.85 -19.51 -11.03
CA ARG A 3 -18.55 -20.33 -12.03
C ARG A 3 -17.61 -20.93 -13.10
N GLN A 4 -16.58 -20.19 -13.50
CA GLN A 4 -15.57 -20.68 -14.46
C GLN A 4 -14.68 -21.77 -13.87
N ALA A 5 -14.29 -21.65 -12.58
CA ALA A 5 -13.52 -22.70 -11.89
C ALA A 5 -14.33 -24.01 -11.85
N ARG A 6 -15.59 -23.96 -11.43
CA ARG A 6 -16.47 -25.12 -11.39
C ARG A 6 -16.74 -25.71 -12.78
N ALA A 7 -16.86 -24.86 -13.81
CA ALA A 7 -17.08 -25.32 -15.19
C ALA A 7 -15.86 -26.04 -15.80
N LYS A 8 -14.65 -25.62 -15.40
CA LYS A 8 -13.39 -26.24 -15.88
C LYS A 8 -13.12 -27.60 -15.25
N ASN A 9 -13.48 -27.76 -14.00
CA ASN A 9 -13.32 -29.03 -13.28
C ASN A 9 -14.47 -29.19 -12.27
N LYS A 10 -15.37 -30.14 -12.56
CA LYS A 10 -16.55 -30.42 -11.72
C LYS A 10 -16.18 -31.07 -10.38
N ASP A 11 -15.03 -31.76 -10.30
CA ASP A 11 -14.56 -32.47 -9.14
C ASP A 11 -13.63 -31.60 -8.25
N ALA A 12 -13.26 -30.41 -8.71
CA ALA A 12 -12.45 -29.50 -7.92
C ALA A 12 -13.20 -29.00 -6.69
N VAL A 13 -12.52 -28.96 -5.54
CA VAL A 13 -13.03 -28.29 -4.34
C VAL A 13 -12.87 -26.79 -4.55
N VAL A 14 -13.98 -26.05 -4.50
CA VAL A 14 -14.00 -24.61 -4.67
C VAL A 14 -14.16 -23.92 -3.33
N VAL A 15 -13.10 -23.21 -2.90
CA VAL A 15 -13.07 -22.44 -1.66
C VAL A 15 -13.15 -20.95 -2.00
N ALA A 16 -14.07 -20.23 -1.38
CA ALA A 16 -14.16 -18.77 -1.46
C ALA A 16 -13.92 -18.15 -0.07
N MET A 17 -13.00 -17.18 0.00
CA MET A 17 -12.70 -16.52 1.28
C MET A 17 -12.41 -15.03 1.12
N GLY A 18 -12.52 -14.29 2.23
CA GLY A 18 -12.09 -12.90 2.34
C GLY A 18 -13.23 -11.88 2.26
N CYS A 19 -12.91 -10.64 1.84
CA CYS A 19 -13.86 -9.52 1.88
C CYS A 19 -15.12 -9.73 1.06
N PHE A 20 -15.03 -10.42 -0.08
CA PHE A 20 -16.18 -10.70 -0.93
C PHE A 20 -17.20 -11.59 -0.22
N THR A 21 -16.74 -12.65 0.44
CA THR A 21 -17.60 -13.57 1.20
C THR A 21 -18.14 -12.92 2.47
N GLN A 22 -17.34 -12.07 3.13
CA GLN A 22 -17.77 -11.34 4.32
C GLN A 22 -18.96 -10.41 4.06
N ILE A 23 -19.00 -9.75 2.89
CA ILE A 23 -20.13 -8.88 2.50
C ILE A 23 -21.38 -9.69 2.18
N ARG A 24 -21.20 -10.85 1.55
CA ARG A 24 -22.30 -11.64 0.99
C ARG A 24 -22.67 -12.85 1.84
N ASN A 25 -22.61 -12.69 3.15
CA ASN A 25 -22.89 -13.74 4.12
C ASN A 25 -24.29 -14.37 3.99
N ASN A 26 -25.24 -13.66 3.38
CA ASN A 26 -26.63 -14.13 3.17
C ASN A 26 -26.94 -14.45 1.67
N ASP A 27 -25.94 -14.48 0.80
CA ASP A 27 -26.16 -14.73 -0.63
C ASP A 27 -26.11 -16.24 -0.94
N ASN A 28 -27.28 -16.88 -0.91
CA ASN A 28 -27.43 -18.30 -1.23
C ASN A 28 -26.90 -18.67 -2.63
N GLN A 29 -26.86 -17.72 -3.59
CA GLN A 29 -26.38 -18.00 -4.97
C GLN A 29 -24.89 -18.31 -5.02
N ILE A 30 -24.08 -17.82 -4.05
CA ILE A 30 -22.65 -18.17 -3.99
C ILE A 30 -22.51 -19.62 -3.53
N MET A 31 -23.32 -20.04 -2.58
CA MET A 31 -23.26 -21.40 -2.02
C MET A 31 -23.54 -22.50 -3.05
N ASP A 32 -24.21 -22.17 -4.16
CA ASP A 32 -24.46 -23.15 -5.23
C ASP A 32 -23.18 -23.60 -5.95
N PHE A 33 -22.18 -22.73 -6.02
CA PHE A 33 -20.95 -22.94 -6.80
C PHE A 33 -19.69 -23.11 -5.94
N VAL A 34 -19.80 -22.99 -4.62
CA VAL A 34 -18.70 -23.04 -3.67
C VAL A 34 -18.94 -24.14 -2.67
N ASP A 35 -17.89 -24.84 -2.28
CA ASP A 35 -17.92 -25.94 -1.32
C ASP A 35 -17.62 -25.46 0.10
N VAL A 36 -16.65 -24.52 0.21
CA VAL A 36 -16.24 -23.91 1.50
C VAL A 36 -16.22 -22.40 1.36
N VAL A 37 -16.97 -21.72 2.22
CA VAL A 37 -17.03 -20.25 2.30
C VAL A 37 -16.48 -19.80 3.65
N ILE A 38 -15.48 -18.91 3.63
CA ILE A 38 -14.83 -18.40 4.84
C ILE A 38 -14.84 -16.88 4.82
N GLY A 39 -15.21 -16.25 5.93
CA GLY A 39 -15.11 -14.81 6.15
C GLY A 39 -13.66 -14.33 6.33
N ASN A 40 -13.51 -13.16 6.96
CA ASN A 40 -12.19 -12.59 7.23
C ASN A 40 -11.59 -13.03 8.58
N LYS A 41 -12.38 -13.59 9.50
CA LYS A 41 -11.95 -13.97 10.86
C LYS A 41 -11.13 -15.27 10.90
N ASP A 42 -11.51 -16.27 10.11
CA ASP A 42 -10.97 -17.63 10.21
C ASP A 42 -10.13 -18.07 9.00
N LYS A 43 -9.40 -17.16 8.37
CA LYS A 43 -8.59 -17.49 7.18
C LYS A 43 -7.51 -18.52 7.45
N SER A 44 -6.92 -18.53 8.64
CA SER A 44 -5.93 -19.51 9.07
C SER A 44 -6.45 -20.94 9.07
N LYS A 45 -7.76 -21.13 9.22
CA LYS A 45 -8.41 -22.45 9.24
C LYS A 45 -8.78 -22.97 7.85
N ILE A 46 -8.33 -22.34 6.75
CA ILE A 46 -8.71 -22.72 5.39
C ILE A 46 -8.37 -24.18 5.06
N VAL A 47 -7.21 -24.66 5.50
CA VAL A 47 -6.76 -26.03 5.24
C VAL A 47 -7.67 -27.02 5.98
N ASP A 48 -7.85 -26.84 7.27
CA ASP A 48 -8.67 -27.73 8.11
C ASP A 48 -10.12 -27.83 7.61
N LEU A 49 -10.73 -26.68 7.28
CA LEU A 49 -12.10 -26.61 6.75
C LEU A 49 -12.21 -27.26 5.36
N THR A 50 -11.17 -27.14 4.54
CA THR A 50 -11.14 -27.78 3.22
C THR A 50 -11.01 -29.30 3.35
N GLU A 51 -10.15 -29.79 4.26
CA GLU A 51 -10.01 -31.21 4.55
C GLU A 51 -11.29 -31.82 5.14
N ASP A 52 -11.97 -31.07 6.02
CA ASP A 52 -13.26 -31.49 6.58
C ASP A 52 -14.31 -31.65 5.49
N TYR A 53 -14.41 -30.69 4.56
CA TYR A 53 -15.28 -30.83 3.39
C TYR A 53 -14.91 -32.03 2.53
N ILE A 54 -13.62 -32.29 2.29
CA ILE A 54 -13.18 -33.44 1.46
C ILE A 54 -13.63 -34.75 2.11
N LYS A 55 -13.54 -34.88 3.43
CA LYS A 55 -13.93 -36.06 4.19
C LYS A 55 -15.46 -36.27 4.22
N ASN A 56 -16.18 -35.20 4.54
CA ASN A 56 -17.61 -35.30 4.87
C ASN A 56 -18.54 -34.94 3.69
N LYS A 57 -18.02 -34.27 2.67
CA LYS A 57 -18.79 -33.78 1.49
C LYS A 57 -19.95 -32.85 1.86
N GLN A 58 -19.92 -32.24 3.05
CA GLN A 58 -20.90 -31.26 3.50
C GLN A 58 -20.37 -29.85 3.28
N LYS A 59 -21.14 -29.00 2.59
CA LYS A 59 -20.79 -27.61 2.36
C LYS A 59 -20.61 -26.86 3.67
N ILE A 60 -19.54 -26.07 3.74
CA ILE A 60 -19.18 -25.31 4.95
C ILE A 60 -19.31 -23.82 4.65
N ALA A 61 -20.05 -23.09 5.49
CA ALA A 61 -20.10 -21.64 5.49
C ALA A 61 -19.71 -21.14 6.89
N LYS A 62 -18.53 -20.48 6.97
CA LYS A 62 -18.01 -19.92 8.22
C LYS A 62 -17.76 -18.43 8.05
N ILE A 63 -18.78 -17.62 8.32
CA ILE A 63 -18.74 -16.17 8.25
C ILE A 63 -19.19 -15.65 9.61
N GLU A 64 -18.25 -15.21 10.40
CA GLU A 64 -18.48 -14.70 11.76
C GLU A 64 -18.38 -13.17 11.79
N ASP A 65 -18.80 -12.57 12.93
CA ASP A 65 -18.64 -11.13 13.13
C ASP A 65 -17.16 -10.77 13.17
N ILE A 66 -16.77 -9.91 12.24
CA ILE A 66 -15.38 -9.48 12.09
C ILE A 66 -14.91 -8.59 13.27
N ASN A 67 -15.82 -7.96 13.99
CA ASN A 67 -15.47 -7.12 15.14
C ASN A 67 -15.02 -7.94 16.36
N GLU A 68 -15.32 -9.22 16.39
CA GLU A 68 -14.83 -10.17 17.40
C GLU A 68 -13.48 -10.83 17.00
N ALA A 69 -12.93 -10.49 15.84
CA ALA A 69 -11.68 -11.07 15.39
C ALA A 69 -10.48 -10.43 16.11
N ASP A 70 -9.51 -11.26 16.48
CA ASP A 70 -8.17 -10.82 16.84
C ASP A 70 -7.32 -10.57 15.58
N PHE A 71 -6.10 -10.05 15.78
CA PHE A 71 -5.15 -9.94 14.68
C PHE A 71 -4.78 -11.34 14.18
N ASP A 72 -4.88 -11.55 12.86
CA ASP A 72 -4.50 -12.82 12.22
C ASP A 72 -2.97 -12.83 12.02
N ASP A 73 -2.28 -13.50 12.94
CA ASP A 73 -0.81 -13.55 13.02
C ASP A 73 -0.25 -14.64 12.10
N MET A 74 -0.50 -14.50 10.79
CA MET A 74 0.15 -15.34 9.79
C MET A 74 1.55 -14.81 9.50
N GLU A 75 2.57 -15.53 9.95
CA GLU A 75 3.96 -15.17 9.74
C GLU A 75 4.50 -15.72 8.41
N ILE A 76 5.29 -14.91 7.72
CA ILE A 76 6.01 -15.32 6.50
C ILE A 76 7.51 -15.28 6.81
N SER A 77 8.18 -16.41 6.59
CA SER A 77 9.61 -16.54 6.85
C SER A 77 10.47 -16.24 5.63
N TYR A 78 9.92 -16.39 4.41
CA TYR A 78 10.65 -16.24 3.16
C TYR A 78 9.71 -15.91 2.00
N PHE A 79 10.17 -15.05 1.09
CA PHE A 79 9.49 -14.71 -0.16
C PHE A 79 10.33 -15.16 -1.35
N ASN A 80 9.93 -16.21 -2.05
CA ASN A 80 10.71 -16.80 -3.16
C ASN A 80 11.06 -15.85 -4.31
N THR A 81 10.34 -14.74 -4.47
CA THR A 81 10.45 -13.86 -5.64
C THR A 81 10.60 -12.38 -5.28
N ARG A 82 10.84 -12.04 -4.02
CA ARG A 82 10.89 -10.65 -3.56
C ARG A 82 12.17 -10.35 -2.82
N THR A 83 12.78 -9.23 -3.15
CA THR A 83 13.96 -8.69 -2.46
C THR A 83 13.59 -7.88 -1.22
N ARG A 84 12.34 -7.38 -1.17
CA ARG A 84 11.79 -6.64 -0.02
C ARG A 84 10.81 -7.55 0.71
N ALA A 85 10.93 -7.64 2.04
CA ALA A 85 10.01 -8.40 2.87
C ALA A 85 8.79 -7.57 3.27
N LEU A 86 7.59 -8.15 3.16
CA LEU A 86 6.35 -7.52 3.59
C LEU A 86 6.03 -7.96 5.01
N VAL A 87 5.85 -7.01 5.93
CA VAL A 87 5.42 -7.27 7.30
C VAL A 87 4.06 -6.63 7.52
N LYS A 88 3.04 -7.47 7.69
CA LYS A 88 1.69 -6.99 8.02
C LYS A 88 1.64 -6.65 9.51
N ILE A 89 1.44 -5.38 9.83
CA ILE A 89 1.43 -4.89 11.21
C ILE A 89 0.02 -4.57 11.72
N GLU A 90 -0.95 -4.34 10.81
CA GLU A 90 -2.28 -3.87 11.17
C GLU A 90 -3.34 -4.44 10.20
N ASP A 91 -4.57 -4.63 10.68
CA ASP A 91 -5.77 -4.93 9.90
C ASP A 91 -6.98 -4.18 10.47
N GLY A 92 -7.92 -3.82 9.58
CA GLY A 92 -9.11 -3.09 9.94
C GLY A 92 -9.00 -1.58 9.71
N CYS A 93 -10.13 -0.86 9.85
CA CYS A 93 -10.16 0.60 9.70
C CYS A 93 -11.47 1.17 10.22
N GLU A 94 -11.40 2.30 10.95
CA GLU A 94 -12.56 2.97 11.52
C GLU A 94 -12.79 4.38 10.92
N ASN A 95 -12.22 4.68 9.77
CA ASN A 95 -12.39 5.97 9.10
C ASN A 95 -13.76 6.16 8.47
N PHE A 96 -14.47 5.07 8.12
CA PHE A 96 -15.79 5.11 7.50
C PHE A 96 -15.90 6.10 6.34
N CYS A 97 -14.87 6.13 5.47
CA CYS A 97 -14.95 6.91 4.24
C CYS A 97 -16.16 6.46 3.42
N SER A 98 -16.91 7.40 2.87
CA SER A 98 -18.25 7.12 2.29
C SER A 98 -18.23 6.15 1.08
N TYR A 99 -17.08 5.97 0.43
CA TYR A 99 -16.88 5.05 -0.69
C TYR A 99 -16.30 3.69 -0.28
N CYS A 100 -15.89 3.53 0.98
CA CYS A 100 -15.08 2.41 1.42
C CYS A 100 -15.89 1.35 2.15
N ILE A 101 -15.74 0.10 1.73
CA ILE A 101 -16.39 -1.05 2.35
C ILE A 101 -15.56 -1.67 3.48
N ILE A 102 -14.31 -1.28 3.63
CA ILE A 102 -13.35 -1.90 4.55
C ILE A 102 -13.83 -1.95 6.00
N PRO A 103 -14.37 -0.89 6.61
CA PRO A 103 -14.86 -0.95 7.99
C PRO A 103 -15.89 -2.07 8.23
N TYR A 104 -16.70 -2.37 7.22
CA TYR A 104 -17.78 -3.37 7.31
C TYR A 104 -17.28 -4.81 7.11
N VAL A 105 -16.12 -4.99 6.46
CA VAL A 105 -15.61 -6.33 6.11
C VAL A 105 -14.31 -6.71 6.80
N ARG A 106 -13.56 -5.72 7.26
CA ARG A 106 -12.34 -5.93 8.04
C ARG A 106 -12.51 -5.56 9.51
N GLY A 107 -13.59 -4.82 9.85
CA GLY A 107 -13.90 -4.40 11.20
C GLY A 107 -12.96 -3.32 11.73
N ARG A 108 -12.93 -3.21 13.06
CA ARG A 108 -12.09 -2.25 13.79
C ARG A 108 -10.60 -2.51 13.60
N VAL A 109 -9.81 -1.52 13.94
CA VAL A 109 -8.34 -1.61 13.95
C VAL A 109 -7.90 -2.73 14.90
N ARG A 110 -6.97 -3.55 14.42
CA ARG A 110 -6.29 -4.59 15.16
C ARG A 110 -4.81 -4.56 14.81
N SER A 111 -3.98 -4.35 15.81
CA SER A 111 -2.53 -4.26 15.66
C SER A 111 -1.86 -5.59 15.97
N LYS A 112 -0.87 -5.99 15.18
CA LYS A 112 0.06 -7.04 15.54
C LYS A 112 0.85 -6.61 16.76
N ARG A 113 1.06 -7.48 17.74
CA ARG A 113 1.82 -7.15 18.94
C ARG A 113 3.23 -6.67 18.58
N PRO A 114 3.74 -5.59 19.21
CA PRO A 114 5.05 -5.02 18.86
C PRO A 114 6.17 -6.05 18.89
N GLU A 115 6.22 -6.90 19.91
CA GLU A 115 7.24 -7.94 20.06
C GLU A 115 7.24 -8.89 18.87
N LYS A 116 6.03 -9.24 18.36
CA LYS A 116 5.88 -10.12 17.20
C LYS A 116 6.32 -9.46 15.89
N VAL A 117 6.10 -8.15 15.77
CA VAL A 117 6.60 -7.40 14.59
C VAL A 117 8.12 -7.36 14.60
N ILE A 118 8.75 -7.11 15.75
CA ILE A 118 10.21 -7.06 15.90
C ILE A 118 10.82 -8.44 15.65
N GLU A 119 10.30 -9.51 16.30
CA GLU A 119 10.75 -10.89 16.07
C GLU A 119 10.68 -11.29 14.59
N GLU A 120 9.60 -10.92 13.89
CA GLU A 120 9.46 -11.19 12.46
C GLU A 120 10.47 -10.40 11.63
N ALA A 121 10.65 -9.12 11.93
CA ALA A 121 11.62 -8.27 11.24
C ALA A 121 13.06 -8.77 11.42
N GLU A 122 13.47 -9.14 12.63
CA GLU A 122 14.79 -9.72 12.93
C GLU A 122 15.01 -11.03 12.18
N ARG A 123 14.00 -11.91 12.15
CA ARG A 123 14.06 -13.17 11.41
C ARG A 123 14.23 -12.94 9.91
N LEU A 124 13.51 -11.97 9.34
CA LEU A 124 13.63 -11.61 7.92
C LEU A 124 15.01 -11.04 7.61
N VAL A 125 15.54 -10.15 8.45
CA VAL A 125 16.91 -9.63 8.30
C VAL A 125 17.95 -10.75 8.38
N LYS A 126 17.81 -11.69 9.32
CA LYS A 126 18.67 -12.87 9.42
C LYS A 126 18.61 -13.75 8.15
N ASN A 127 17.47 -13.74 7.46
CA ASN A 127 17.30 -14.43 6.18
C ASN A 127 17.79 -13.60 4.96
N GLY A 128 18.50 -12.47 5.19
CA GLY A 128 19.16 -11.67 4.19
C GLY A 128 18.36 -10.50 3.63
N TYR A 129 17.17 -10.21 4.13
CA TYR A 129 16.40 -9.05 3.68
C TYR A 129 16.99 -7.74 4.23
N LYS A 130 17.25 -6.80 3.32
CA LYS A 130 17.79 -5.47 3.63
C LYS A 130 16.68 -4.40 3.80
N GLU A 131 15.52 -4.64 3.19
CA GLU A 131 14.38 -3.73 3.26
C GLU A 131 13.12 -4.49 3.73
N ILE A 132 12.42 -3.93 4.74
CA ILE A 132 11.08 -4.33 5.12
C ILE A 132 10.06 -3.29 4.69
N VAL A 133 8.88 -3.75 4.28
CA VAL A 133 7.73 -2.91 3.94
C VAL A 133 6.64 -3.16 4.96
N LEU A 134 6.35 -2.17 5.79
CA LEU A 134 5.27 -2.24 6.76
C LEU A 134 3.94 -2.09 6.03
N THR A 135 3.06 -3.06 6.16
CA THR A 135 1.77 -3.11 5.48
C THR A 135 0.61 -3.22 6.46
N GLY A 136 -0.52 -2.67 6.07
CA GLY A 136 -1.78 -2.72 6.81
C GLY A 136 -2.91 -2.16 5.95
N ILE A 137 -4.11 -2.17 6.47
CA ILE A 137 -5.26 -1.50 5.87
C ILE A 137 -5.16 0.01 6.14
N HIS A 138 -4.75 0.38 7.34
CA HIS A 138 -4.53 1.75 7.78
C HIS A 138 -3.27 1.80 8.65
N THR A 139 -2.12 1.66 8.01
CA THR A 139 -0.82 1.45 8.67
C THR A 139 -0.51 2.49 9.76
N GLY A 140 -0.89 3.76 9.57
CA GLY A 140 -0.69 4.82 10.56
C GLY A 140 -1.54 4.70 11.82
N HIS A 141 -2.62 3.90 11.80
CA HIS A 141 -3.44 3.58 12.98
C HIS A 141 -2.90 2.42 13.81
N TYR A 142 -1.76 1.85 13.42
CA TYR A 142 -1.11 0.84 14.24
C TYR A 142 -0.92 1.34 15.68
N GLY A 143 -1.33 0.55 16.64
CA GLY A 143 -1.27 0.88 18.06
C GLY A 143 -2.54 1.54 18.61
N ALA A 144 -3.54 1.89 17.79
CA ALA A 144 -4.77 2.51 18.28
C ALA A 144 -5.56 1.62 19.27
N ASP A 145 -5.38 0.31 19.18
CA ASP A 145 -5.92 -0.71 20.10
C ASP A 145 -4.92 -1.17 21.17
N LEU A 146 -3.71 -0.64 21.16
CA LEU A 146 -2.67 -0.92 22.15
C LEU A 146 -2.61 0.19 23.21
N LYS A 147 -2.16 -0.17 24.41
CA LYS A 147 -1.99 0.81 25.49
C LYS A 147 -0.61 1.46 25.39
N ASP A 148 -0.59 2.81 25.36
CA ASP A 148 0.62 3.63 25.43
C ASP A 148 1.70 3.29 24.38
N TYR A 149 1.29 2.81 23.19
CA TYR A 149 2.17 2.44 22.11
C TYR A 149 1.55 2.76 20.77
N ASP A 150 2.27 3.43 19.87
CA ASP A 150 1.79 3.84 18.55
C ASP A 150 2.74 3.46 17.42
N PHE A 151 2.37 3.79 16.19
CA PHE A 151 3.18 3.52 15.01
C PHE A 151 4.58 4.12 15.07
N SER A 152 4.73 5.29 15.70
CA SER A 152 6.02 5.95 15.84
C SER A 152 6.95 5.20 16.80
N ASP A 153 6.39 4.59 17.86
CA ASP A 153 7.17 3.75 18.78
C ASP A 153 7.70 2.50 18.05
N LEU A 154 6.85 1.87 17.26
CA LEU A 154 7.26 0.72 16.44
C LEU A 154 8.41 1.09 15.49
N LEU A 155 8.33 2.23 14.81
CA LEU A 155 9.40 2.70 13.93
C LEU A 155 10.71 2.93 14.68
N LEU A 156 10.67 3.46 15.92
CA LEU A 156 11.86 3.64 16.75
C LEU A 156 12.50 2.32 17.19
N GLU A 157 11.70 1.28 17.38
CA GLU A 157 12.23 -0.06 17.70
C GLU A 157 12.81 -0.73 16.47
N LEU A 158 12.14 -0.69 15.34
CA LEU A 158 12.66 -1.21 14.08
C LEU A 158 13.96 -0.53 13.63
N GLU A 159 14.14 0.75 13.95
CA GLU A 159 15.39 1.47 13.68
C GLU A 159 16.61 0.84 14.37
N LYS A 160 16.41 0.12 15.49
CA LYS A 160 17.50 -0.49 16.27
C LYS A 160 17.96 -1.84 15.74
N ILE A 161 17.22 -2.46 14.82
CA ILE A 161 17.53 -3.80 14.29
C ILE A 161 18.80 -3.74 13.44
N ASP A 162 19.86 -4.41 13.85
CA ASP A 162 21.10 -4.51 13.10
C ASP A 162 20.90 -5.30 11.79
N GLY A 163 21.50 -4.85 10.70
CA GLY A 163 21.37 -5.46 9.38
C GLY A 163 20.09 -5.10 8.62
N LEU A 164 19.12 -4.42 9.24
CA LEU A 164 18.01 -3.79 8.54
C LEU A 164 18.48 -2.43 8.01
N ASP A 165 18.47 -2.25 6.70
CA ASP A 165 18.97 -1.03 6.07
C ASP A 165 17.82 -0.07 5.71
N ARG A 166 16.64 -0.60 5.34
CA ARG A 166 15.52 0.22 4.89
C ARG A 166 14.19 -0.20 5.51
N ILE A 167 13.42 0.79 5.95
CA ILE A 167 12.03 0.65 6.42
C ILE A 167 11.15 1.43 5.46
N ARG A 168 10.24 0.75 4.76
CA ARG A 168 9.25 1.37 3.89
C ARG A 168 7.86 1.30 4.50
N ILE A 169 7.16 2.42 4.45
CA ILE A 169 5.76 2.53 4.90
C ILE A 169 4.88 2.41 3.65
N SER A 170 3.93 1.48 3.64
CA SER A 170 3.07 1.25 2.47
C SER A 170 2.15 2.44 2.20
N SER A 171 1.31 2.80 3.17
CA SER A 171 0.38 3.93 3.06
C SER A 171 0.12 4.48 4.45
N ILE A 172 0.08 5.81 4.55
CA ILE A 172 -0.22 6.51 5.81
C ILE A 172 -1.15 7.70 5.53
N GLU A 173 -2.19 7.83 6.33
CA GLU A 173 -3.11 8.97 6.21
C GLU A 173 -2.44 10.26 6.67
N ILE A 174 -2.81 11.37 6.03
CA ILE A 174 -2.23 12.68 6.35
C ILE A 174 -2.45 13.09 7.82
N THR A 175 -3.52 12.61 8.44
CA THR A 175 -3.87 12.87 9.85
C THR A 175 -2.97 12.17 10.85
N GLU A 176 -2.31 11.07 10.42
CA GLU A 176 -1.39 10.28 11.25
C GLU A 176 0.03 10.87 11.30
N LEU A 177 0.31 11.86 10.44
CA LEU A 177 1.60 12.55 10.38
C LEU A 177 1.70 13.60 11.50
N ASN A 178 1.57 13.15 12.74
CA ASN A 178 1.68 13.97 13.95
C ASN A 178 3.13 14.36 14.26
N ASP A 179 3.35 15.19 15.27
CA ASP A 179 4.68 15.71 15.60
C ASP A 179 5.65 14.61 16.06
N LYS A 180 5.14 13.54 16.69
CA LYS A 180 5.94 12.38 17.08
C LYS A 180 6.47 11.66 15.84
N PHE A 181 5.59 11.36 14.87
CA PHE A 181 5.98 10.77 13.59
C PHE A 181 6.98 11.66 12.84
N LEU A 182 6.74 12.96 12.74
CA LEU A 182 7.65 13.91 12.09
C LEU A 182 9.01 13.97 12.77
N SER A 183 9.06 13.82 14.11
CA SER A 183 10.32 13.71 14.85
C SER A 183 11.07 12.41 14.52
N VAL A 184 10.37 11.30 14.44
CA VAL A 184 10.96 10.01 14.00
C VAL A 184 11.48 10.12 12.58
N LEU A 185 10.70 10.64 11.65
CA LEU A 185 11.10 10.82 10.24
C LEU A 185 12.38 11.68 10.11
N ARG A 186 12.53 12.69 10.97
CA ARG A 186 13.72 13.57 10.99
C ARG A 186 14.98 12.83 11.44
N LYS A 187 14.85 11.94 12.41
CA LYS A 187 15.99 11.25 13.06
C LYS A 187 16.36 9.95 12.37
N SER A 188 15.40 9.27 11.77
CA SER A 188 15.59 7.96 11.17
C SER A 188 16.53 8.01 9.97
N LYS A 189 17.44 7.03 9.93
CA LYS A 189 18.34 6.76 8.80
C LYS A 189 17.81 5.62 7.91
N LYS A 190 16.89 4.79 8.43
CA LYS A 190 16.37 3.60 7.75
C LYS A 190 15.03 3.84 7.06
N ILE A 191 14.20 4.77 7.55
CA ILE A 191 12.96 5.14 6.84
C ILE A 191 13.35 5.68 5.46
N VAL A 192 12.88 5.01 4.42
CA VAL A 192 13.20 5.35 3.01
C VAL A 192 12.71 6.76 2.65
N ASN A 193 13.28 7.33 1.59
CA ASN A 193 12.92 8.68 1.12
C ASN A 193 11.66 8.70 0.26
N HIS A 194 10.63 7.98 0.71
CA HIS A 194 9.33 7.86 0.06
C HIS A 194 8.22 7.69 1.10
N ILE A 195 7.09 8.37 0.89
CA ILE A 195 5.86 8.17 1.66
C ILE A 195 4.68 8.18 0.69
N HIS A 196 3.77 7.21 0.84
CA HIS A 196 2.51 7.17 0.14
C HIS A 196 1.40 7.75 1.03
N ILE A 197 0.79 8.87 0.59
CA ILE A 197 -0.22 9.62 1.35
C ILE A 197 -1.47 9.79 0.49
N PRO A 198 -2.56 9.03 0.73
CA PRO A 198 -3.77 9.12 -0.07
C PRO A 198 -4.46 10.49 0.05
N LEU A 199 -4.54 11.24 -1.05
CA LEU A 199 -5.28 12.50 -1.14
C LEU A 199 -6.78 12.26 -1.35
N GLN A 200 -7.12 11.28 -2.15
CA GLN A 200 -8.45 10.89 -2.61
C GLN A 200 -9.15 11.94 -3.51
N SER A 201 -9.16 13.21 -3.15
CA SER A 201 -9.61 14.33 -3.97
C SER A 201 -8.88 15.62 -3.58
N GLY A 202 -8.64 16.49 -4.54
CA GLY A 202 -8.08 17.84 -4.30
C GLY A 202 -9.12 18.94 -4.07
N CYS A 203 -10.38 18.59 -3.91
CA CYS A 203 -11.49 19.54 -3.69
C CYS A 203 -12.15 19.31 -2.32
N ASP A 204 -12.20 20.32 -1.47
CA ASP A 204 -12.75 20.22 -0.09
C ASP A 204 -14.21 19.78 -0.06
N LYS A 205 -15.02 20.24 -1.03
CA LYS A 205 -16.41 19.78 -1.18
C LYS A 205 -16.49 18.26 -1.35
N ILE A 206 -15.63 17.70 -2.18
CA ILE A 206 -15.58 16.27 -2.46
C ILE A 206 -14.96 15.50 -1.27
N LEU A 207 -13.88 16.01 -0.67
CA LEU A 207 -13.30 15.44 0.55
C LEU A 207 -14.34 15.31 1.67
N LYS A 208 -15.14 16.36 1.89
CA LYS A 208 -16.24 16.33 2.85
C LYS A 208 -17.30 15.28 2.50
N ALA A 209 -17.69 15.17 1.23
CA ALA A 209 -18.64 14.15 0.77
C ALA A 209 -18.06 12.74 0.88
N MET A 210 -16.76 12.57 0.74
CA MET A 210 -16.02 11.33 0.99
C MET A 210 -15.85 10.98 2.47
N ASN A 211 -16.28 11.85 3.39
CA ASN A 211 -16.07 11.74 4.85
C ASN A 211 -14.59 11.77 5.24
N ARG A 212 -13.76 12.52 4.50
CA ARG A 212 -12.35 12.74 4.88
C ARG A 212 -12.24 13.72 6.05
N LYS A 213 -11.25 13.51 6.91
CA LYS A 213 -11.08 14.25 8.17
C LYS A 213 -10.09 15.44 8.05
N TYR A 214 -9.82 15.87 6.85
CA TYR A 214 -8.94 16.99 6.52
C TYR A 214 -9.49 17.78 5.34
N ASP A 215 -9.03 19.02 5.21
CA ASP A 215 -9.18 19.87 4.05
C ASP A 215 -7.86 20.04 3.28
N MET A 216 -7.90 20.71 2.16
CA MET A 216 -6.71 20.93 1.32
C MET A 216 -5.66 21.81 1.99
N GLN A 217 -6.06 22.77 2.81
CA GLN A 217 -5.11 23.63 3.52
C GLN A 217 -4.31 22.82 4.54
N TYR A 218 -4.99 21.97 5.32
CA TYR A 218 -4.33 21.04 6.25
C TYR A 218 -3.37 20.10 5.51
N PHE A 219 -3.84 19.49 4.40
CA PHE A 219 -3.05 18.57 3.61
C PHE A 219 -1.76 19.23 3.09
N ILE A 220 -1.87 20.39 2.44
CA ILE A 220 -0.73 21.16 1.89
C ILE A 220 0.25 21.53 2.99
N ASN A 221 -0.24 21.98 4.16
CA ASN A 221 0.62 22.35 5.28
C ASN A 221 1.43 21.15 5.78
N LYS A 222 0.81 19.97 5.90
CA LYS A 222 1.52 18.73 6.30
C LYS A 222 2.57 18.29 5.28
N ILE A 223 2.25 18.35 3.98
CA ILE A 223 3.23 18.08 2.92
C ILE A 223 4.44 19.02 3.02
N ASN A 224 4.21 20.31 3.27
CA ASN A 224 5.27 21.28 3.45
C ASN A 224 6.13 20.99 4.69
N GLN A 225 5.52 20.54 5.79
CA GLN A 225 6.26 20.09 7.00
C GLN A 225 7.17 18.89 6.68
N ILE A 226 6.65 17.88 5.97
CA ILE A 226 7.45 16.71 5.56
C ILE A 226 8.64 17.15 4.68
N ARG A 227 8.40 17.99 3.69
CA ARG A 227 9.46 18.49 2.79
C ARG A 227 10.47 19.40 3.47
N SER A 228 10.09 20.09 4.55
CA SER A 228 11.05 20.82 5.38
C SER A 228 12.00 19.92 6.16
N ILE A 229 11.58 18.67 6.43
CA ILE A 229 12.39 17.64 7.10
C ILE A 229 13.27 16.90 6.08
N ARG A 230 12.69 16.51 4.93
CA ARG A 230 13.36 15.78 3.85
C ARG A 230 13.00 16.40 2.51
N LYS A 231 13.86 17.30 2.02
CA LYS A 231 13.60 18.14 0.83
C LYS A 231 13.25 17.35 -0.43
N ASP A 232 13.94 16.23 -0.65
CA ASP A 232 13.81 15.41 -1.86
C ASP A 232 12.97 14.15 -1.63
N ILE A 233 12.10 14.13 -0.61
CA ILE A 233 11.22 12.98 -0.35
C ILE A 233 10.21 12.80 -1.48
N ALA A 234 10.10 11.58 -1.99
CA ALA A 234 9.04 11.19 -2.91
C ALA A 234 7.70 11.09 -2.17
N ILE A 235 6.69 11.76 -2.66
CA ILE A 235 5.33 11.68 -2.12
C ILE A 235 4.43 11.16 -3.23
N THR A 236 3.93 9.94 -3.07
CA THR A 236 2.95 9.34 -3.98
C THR A 236 1.56 9.39 -3.36
N SER A 237 0.52 9.31 -4.19
CA SER A 237 -0.84 9.49 -3.69
C SER A 237 -1.86 8.73 -4.52
N ASP A 238 -3.00 8.40 -3.90
CA ASP A 238 -4.19 7.91 -4.56
C ASP A 238 -5.19 9.05 -4.80
N VAL A 239 -5.82 9.07 -5.97
CA VAL A 239 -6.89 10.01 -6.32
C VAL A 239 -8.05 9.27 -6.97
N ILE A 240 -9.26 9.53 -6.48
CA ILE A 240 -10.51 9.01 -7.02
C ILE A 240 -11.19 10.12 -7.82
N VAL A 241 -11.46 9.89 -9.10
CA VAL A 241 -12.19 10.82 -9.97
C VAL A 241 -13.61 10.34 -10.24
N GLY A 242 -14.51 11.28 -10.49
CA GLY A 242 -15.91 10.97 -10.78
C GLY A 242 -16.66 10.45 -9.56
N PHE A 243 -16.32 10.93 -8.38
CA PHE A 243 -17.10 10.70 -7.17
C PHE A 243 -18.52 11.30 -7.33
N PRO A 244 -19.57 10.71 -6.76
CA PRO A 244 -20.93 11.24 -6.90
C PRO A 244 -21.02 12.73 -6.55
N GLY A 245 -21.52 13.54 -7.50
CA GLY A 245 -21.66 14.99 -7.35
C GLY A 245 -20.42 15.82 -7.66
N GLU A 246 -19.32 15.22 -8.13
CA GLU A 246 -18.13 15.93 -8.58
C GLU A 246 -18.40 16.67 -9.92
N THR A 247 -18.38 18.00 -9.91
CA THR A 247 -18.54 18.82 -11.10
C THR A 247 -17.21 18.99 -11.85
N ASP A 248 -17.23 19.61 -13.04
CA ASP A 248 -15.99 19.94 -13.76
C ASP A 248 -15.16 21.00 -13.03
N GLU A 249 -15.81 21.91 -12.30
CA GLU A 249 -15.14 22.87 -11.42
C GLU A 249 -14.42 22.18 -10.27
N ASP A 250 -15.07 21.23 -9.59
CA ASP A 250 -14.47 20.44 -8.51
C ASP A 250 -13.25 19.65 -9.01
N PHE A 251 -13.34 19.10 -10.23
CA PHE A 251 -12.24 18.38 -10.87
C PHE A 251 -11.10 19.32 -11.26
N ASN A 252 -11.38 20.53 -11.77
CA ASN A 252 -10.37 21.54 -12.07
C ASN A 252 -9.62 21.98 -10.81
N ILE A 253 -10.34 22.21 -9.69
CA ILE A 253 -9.73 22.50 -8.38
C ILE A 253 -8.78 21.36 -7.97
N THR A 254 -9.19 20.11 -8.18
CA THR A 254 -8.36 18.93 -7.91
C THR A 254 -7.07 18.95 -8.73
N LYS A 255 -7.14 19.24 -10.04
CA LYS A 255 -5.95 19.36 -10.91
C LYS A 255 -4.99 20.45 -10.44
N GLU A 256 -5.52 21.63 -10.09
CA GLU A 256 -4.72 22.76 -9.60
C GLU A 256 -3.98 22.42 -8.30
N ASN A 257 -4.68 21.83 -7.34
CA ASN A 257 -4.07 21.44 -6.08
C ASN A 257 -3.02 20.31 -6.25
N ILE A 258 -3.24 19.34 -7.13
CA ILE A 258 -2.26 18.31 -7.48
C ILE A 258 -0.98 18.95 -8.04
N LYS A 259 -1.10 19.89 -8.99
CA LYS A 259 0.04 20.63 -9.58
C LYS A 259 0.77 21.47 -8.53
N LYS A 260 0.04 22.08 -7.60
CA LYS A 260 0.60 22.87 -6.49
C LYS A 260 1.37 22.00 -5.50
N ILE A 261 0.84 20.82 -5.15
CA ILE A 261 1.46 19.87 -4.22
C ILE A 261 2.71 19.23 -4.83
N LYS A 262 2.73 19.02 -6.17
CA LYS A 262 3.83 18.34 -6.90
C LYS A 262 4.10 16.94 -6.33
N PHE A 263 3.10 16.08 -6.43
CA PHE A 263 3.30 14.66 -6.12
C PHE A 263 4.36 14.05 -7.05
N THR A 264 5.08 13.05 -6.56
CA THR A 264 6.01 12.30 -7.40
C THR A 264 5.27 11.41 -8.39
N GLU A 265 4.19 10.79 -7.96
CA GLU A 265 3.35 9.92 -8.79
C GLU A 265 1.94 9.83 -8.20
N LEU A 266 0.94 9.66 -9.06
CA LEU A 266 -0.44 9.46 -8.66
C LEU A 266 -0.96 8.11 -9.16
N HIS A 267 -1.64 7.40 -8.30
CA HIS A 267 -2.50 6.29 -8.67
C HIS A 267 -3.93 6.83 -8.82
N VAL A 268 -4.39 6.89 -10.07
CA VAL A 268 -5.69 7.50 -10.39
C VAL A 268 -6.74 6.42 -10.62
N PHE A 269 -7.82 6.47 -9.87
CA PHE A 269 -8.92 5.50 -9.93
C PHE A 269 -10.23 6.18 -10.33
N PRO A 270 -11.01 5.62 -11.27
CA PRO A 270 -12.39 6.03 -11.43
C PRO A 270 -13.19 5.54 -10.20
N TYR A 271 -14.07 6.38 -9.67
CA TYR A 271 -14.99 5.95 -8.61
C TYR A 271 -15.74 4.68 -9.04
N SER A 272 -15.66 3.66 -8.22
CA SER A 272 -16.33 2.37 -8.40
C SER A 272 -17.37 2.18 -7.30
N LYS A 273 -18.62 2.06 -7.69
CA LYS A 273 -19.73 1.82 -6.78
C LYS A 273 -19.53 0.52 -6.01
N ARG A 274 -19.56 0.60 -4.68
CA ARG A 274 -19.47 -0.56 -3.77
C ARG A 274 -20.77 -0.68 -3.00
N GLU A 275 -21.49 -1.77 -3.25
CA GLU A 275 -22.73 -2.07 -2.52
C GLU A 275 -22.49 -2.07 -1.01
N GLY A 276 -23.43 -1.53 -0.25
CA GLY A 276 -23.30 -1.38 1.22
C GLY A 276 -22.58 -0.12 1.68
N THR A 277 -22.03 0.71 0.75
CA THR A 277 -21.39 1.99 1.13
C THR A 277 -22.33 3.18 0.94
N PRO A 278 -22.19 4.26 1.75
CA PRO A 278 -22.99 5.47 1.59
C PRO A 278 -22.90 6.08 0.17
N ALA A 279 -21.70 6.12 -0.42
CA ALA A 279 -21.51 6.67 -1.76
C ALA A 279 -22.24 5.87 -2.85
N ALA A 280 -22.54 4.60 -2.61
CA ALA A 280 -23.24 3.76 -3.59
C ALA A 280 -24.68 4.21 -3.84
N ILE A 281 -25.32 4.85 -2.84
CA ILE A 281 -26.72 5.32 -2.91
C ILE A 281 -26.84 6.83 -3.10
N MET A 282 -25.70 7.56 -3.15
CA MET A 282 -25.69 8.99 -3.44
C MET A 282 -26.28 9.27 -4.83
N LYS A 283 -27.03 10.39 -4.92
CA LYS A 283 -27.51 10.93 -6.19
C LYS A 283 -26.33 11.48 -7.02
N ASN A 284 -26.59 11.81 -8.29
CA ASN A 284 -25.59 12.43 -9.19
C ASN A 284 -24.35 11.56 -9.40
N GLN A 285 -24.56 10.28 -9.65
CA GLN A 285 -23.49 9.37 -10.11
C GLN A 285 -22.95 9.88 -11.45
N ILE A 286 -21.62 9.89 -11.58
CA ILE A 286 -20.95 10.42 -12.77
C ILE A 286 -20.90 9.35 -13.87
N ASP A 287 -21.08 9.79 -15.12
CA ASP A 287 -21.00 8.92 -16.29
C ASP A 287 -19.62 8.27 -16.46
N GLY A 288 -19.60 7.06 -16.99
CA GLY A 288 -18.37 6.29 -17.16
C GLY A 288 -17.36 6.93 -18.12
N ASN A 289 -17.84 7.63 -19.17
CA ASN A 289 -16.95 8.29 -20.13
C ASN A 289 -16.28 9.52 -19.50
N ILE A 290 -17.02 10.29 -18.70
CA ILE A 290 -16.46 11.43 -17.94
C ILE A 290 -15.38 10.91 -16.98
N LYS A 291 -15.63 9.83 -16.24
CA LYS A 291 -14.62 9.22 -15.37
C LYS A 291 -13.36 8.81 -16.13
N LYS A 292 -13.52 8.15 -17.28
CA LYS A 292 -12.38 7.74 -18.13
C LYS A 292 -11.56 8.94 -18.61
N GLN A 293 -12.22 10.02 -19.03
CA GLN A 293 -11.56 11.25 -19.44
C GLN A 293 -10.78 11.86 -18.29
N ARG A 294 -11.38 12.01 -17.09
CA ARG A 294 -10.72 12.57 -15.91
C ARG A 294 -9.53 11.72 -15.45
N VAL A 295 -9.62 10.39 -15.54
CA VAL A 295 -8.48 9.48 -15.28
C VAL A 295 -7.33 9.80 -16.23
N LYS A 296 -7.60 9.90 -17.52
CA LYS A 296 -6.58 10.18 -18.54
C LYS A 296 -5.88 11.51 -18.26
N GLU A 297 -6.63 12.58 -18.00
CA GLU A 297 -6.08 13.91 -17.70
C GLU A 297 -5.17 13.90 -16.47
N LEU A 298 -5.55 13.18 -15.38
CA LEU A 298 -4.70 13.10 -14.19
C LEU A 298 -3.48 12.22 -14.37
N ILE A 299 -3.56 11.18 -15.20
CA ILE A 299 -2.39 10.36 -15.55
C ILE A 299 -1.37 11.19 -16.30
N GLU A 300 -1.80 12.00 -17.29
CA GLU A 300 -0.91 12.91 -18.03
C GLU A 300 -0.20 13.90 -17.07
N ILE A 301 -0.95 14.52 -16.14
CA ILE A 301 -0.36 15.40 -15.12
C ILE A 301 0.62 14.64 -14.23
N SER A 302 0.28 13.41 -13.83
CA SER A 302 1.15 12.56 -13.01
C SER A 302 2.47 12.24 -13.70
N GLU A 303 2.44 11.92 -14.99
CA GLU A 303 3.64 11.62 -15.79
C GLU A 303 4.55 12.86 -15.91
N GLU A 304 3.97 14.05 -16.12
CA GLU A 304 4.73 15.31 -16.14
C GLU A 304 5.43 15.55 -14.79
N LEU A 305 4.72 15.42 -13.67
CA LEU A 305 5.25 15.63 -12.33
C LEU A 305 6.32 14.59 -11.96
N LYS A 306 6.12 13.33 -12.34
CA LYS A 306 7.07 12.23 -12.14
C LYS A 306 8.38 12.51 -12.87
N ASN A 307 8.29 12.92 -14.13
CA ASN A 307 9.46 13.30 -14.93
C ASN A 307 10.19 14.50 -14.32
N GLU A 308 9.45 15.57 -13.90
CA GLU A 308 10.04 16.72 -13.20
C GLU A 308 10.78 16.30 -11.93
N TYR A 309 10.19 15.38 -11.16
CA TYR A 309 10.79 14.91 -9.91
C TYR A 309 12.07 14.11 -10.15
N TYR A 310 12.03 13.07 -10.99
CA TYR A 310 13.16 12.16 -11.15
C TYR A 310 14.35 12.80 -11.91
N LYS A 311 14.11 13.68 -12.86
CA LYS A 311 15.19 14.39 -13.55
C LYS A 311 16.12 15.18 -12.63
N LYS A 312 15.69 15.56 -11.42
CA LYS A 312 16.52 16.24 -10.41
C LYS A 312 17.66 15.38 -9.87
N PHE A 313 17.61 14.07 -10.10
CA PHE A 313 18.60 13.11 -9.60
C PHE A 313 19.62 12.71 -10.64
N ILE A 314 19.47 13.11 -11.89
CA ILE A 314 20.48 12.88 -12.93
C ILE A 314 21.82 13.51 -12.52
N GLY A 315 22.91 12.76 -12.66
CA GLY A 315 24.26 13.12 -12.25
C GLY A 315 24.59 12.82 -10.79
N LYS A 316 23.61 12.45 -9.95
CA LYS A 316 23.86 12.07 -8.55
C LYS A 316 24.21 10.59 -8.43
N SER A 317 25.07 10.26 -7.45
CA SER A 317 25.31 8.88 -7.01
C SER A 317 24.34 8.59 -5.85
N LEU A 318 23.54 7.54 -6.00
CA LEU A 318 22.54 7.15 -5.01
C LEU A 318 22.56 5.63 -4.78
N GLU A 319 22.16 5.23 -3.60
CA GLU A 319 22.08 3.83 -3.18
C GLU A 319 20.86 3.13 -3.81
N VAL A 320 21.12 2.00 -4.47
CA VAL A 320 20.14 1.13 -5.14
C VAL A 320 20.09 -0.21 -4.43
N LEU A 321 18.89 -0.66 -4.04
CA LEU A 321 18.67 -2.05 -3.67
C LEU A 321 18.48 -2.86 -4.95
N VAL A 322 19.40 -3.80 -5.22
CA VAL A 322 19.41 -4.63 -6.43
C VAL A 322 18.38 -5.76 -6.30
N GLU A 323 17.49 -5.89 -7.26
CA GLU A 323 16.35 -6.81 -7.18
C GLU A 323 16.37 -7.92 -8.23
N THR A 324 16.83 -7.62 -9.44
CA THR A 324 16.87 -8.58 -10.54
C THR A 324 18.12 -8.45 -11.36
N TYR A 325 18.54 -9.57 -11.99
CA TYR A 325 19.62 -9.64 -12.95
C TYR A 325 19.13 -10.29 -14.23
N SER A 326 19.44 -9.70 -15.38
CA SER A 326 19.18 -10.27 -16.70
C SER A 326 20.17 -9.72 -17.72
N ASP A 327 20.81 -10.61 -18.47
CA ASP A 327 21.66 -10.28 -19.63
C ASP A 327 22.79 -9.27 -19.32
N GLY A 328 23.43 -9.41 -18.16
CA GLY A 328 24.51 -8.51 -17.73
C GLY A 328 24.04 -7.17 -17.16
N TYR A 329 22.72 -6.99 -16.97
CA TYR A 329 22.15 -5.83 -16.34
C TYR A 329 21.50 -6.17 -15.00
N LEU A 330 21.71 -5.28 -14.06
CA LEU A 330 21.07 -5.26 -12.77
C LEU A 330 19.95 -4.21 -12.78
N ILE A 331 18.82 -4.55 -12.15
CA ILE A 331 17.69 -3.63 -11.95
C ILE A 331 17.39 -3.58 -10.47
N GLY A 332 17.19 -2.39 -9.94
CA GLY A 332 16.83 -2.19 -8.55
C GLY A 332 16.10 -0.87 -8.32
N HIS A 333 15.86 -0.54 -7.06
CA HIS A 333 15.16 0.69 -6.70
C HIS A 333 15.94 1.54 -5.71
N LEU A 334 15.87 2.84 -5.93
CA LEU A 334 16.29 3.87 -4.98
C LEU A 334 15.36 3.88 -3.75
N SER A 335 15.80 4.52 -2.68
CA SER A 335 14.95 4.74 -1.50
C SER A 335 13.68 5.54 -1.83
N ASN A 336 13.71 6.41 -2.86
CA ASN A 336 12.57 7.19 -3.34
C ASN A 336 11.72 6.48 -4.43
N TYR A 337 11.86 5.16 -4.59
CA TYR A 337 11.19 4.32 -5.59
C TYR A 337 11.67 4.50 -7.03
N GLY A 338 12.61 5.37 -7.34
CA GLY A 338 13.19 5.47 -8.68
C GLY A 338 13.78 4.12 -9.11
N LYS A 339 13.33 3.60 -10.25
CA LYS A 339 13.84 2.37 -10.84
C LYS A 339 15.16 2.67 -11.55
N VAL A 340 16.18 1.82 -11.35
CA VAL A 340 17.51 2.01 -11.91
C VAL A 340 17.96 0.75 -12.61
N LYS A 341 18.48 0.90 -13.84
CA LYS A 341 19.11 -0.16 -14.63
C LYS A 341 20.59 0.19 -14.87
N PHE A 342 21.48 -0.75 -14.60
CA PHE A 342 22.93 -0.56 -14.76
C PHE A 342 23.63 -1.88 -15.03
N LYS A 343 24.85 -1.83 -15.60
CA LYS A 343 25.66 -3.03 -15.82
C LYS A 343 26.32 -3.48 -14.52
N GLY A 344 26.36 -4.78 -14.27
CA GLY A 344 27.01 -5.34 -13.09
C GLY A 344 26.96 -6.86 -13.06
N ASP A 345 27.55 -7.44 -12.04
CA ASP A 345 27.64 -8.88 -11.81
C ASP A 345 26.46 -9.38 -10.95
N GLU A 346 26.01 -10.60 -11.20
CA GLU A 346 24.90 -11.23 -10.49
C GLU A 346 25.12 -11.33 -8.97
N SER A 347 26.37 -11.38 -8.52
CA SER A 347 26.72 -11.41 -7.09
C SER A 347 26.24 -10.20 -6.29
N LEU A 348 25.86 -9.11 -6.98
CA LEU A 348 25.31 -7.91 -6.37
C LEU A 348 23.80 -8.01 -6.09
N LEU A 349 23.12 -9.10 -6.48
CA LEU A 349 21.71 -9.31 -6.16
C LEU A 349 21.46 -9.22 -4.65
N HIS A 350 20.36 -8.59 -4.30
CA HIS A 350 19.88 -8.38 -2.92
C HIS A 350 20.76 -7.48 -2.05
N ASN A 351 21.80 -6.85 -2.63
CA ASN A 351 22.65 -5.91 -1.93
C ASN A 351 22.28 -4.45 -2.26
N LEU A 352 22.73 -3.56 -1.39
CA LEU A 352 22.71 -2.12 -1.59
C LEU A 352 24.02 -1.69 -2.24
N VAL A 353 23.93 -0.99 -3.37
CA VAL A 353 25.08 -0.54 -4.12
C VAL A 353 24.94 0.91 -4.56
N MET A 354 26.06 1.64 -4.60
CA MET A 354 26.06 3.03 -5.07
C MET A 354 26.12 3.06 -6.61
N VAL A 355 25.16 3.76 -7.22
CA VAL A 355 25.02 3.91 -8.67
C VAL A 355 24.94 5.39 -9.02
N LYS A 356 25.80 5.83 -9.95
CA LYS A 356 25.72 7.15 -10.58
C LYS A 356 24.61 7.13 -11.63
N LEU A 357 23.63 8.01 -11.49
CA LEU A 357 22.49 8.12 -12.39
C LEU A 357 22.84 9.02 -13.57
N ASN A 358 22.92 8.44 -14.76
CA ASN A 358 23.39 9.16 -15.96
C ASN A 358 22.25 9.78 -16.76
N ASP A 359 21.09 9.10 -16.81
CA ASP A 359 19.91 9.57 -17.55
C ASP A 359 18.62 9.00 -16.95
N TYR A 360 17.46 9.56 -17.35
CA TYR A 360 16.12 9.08 -16.98
C TYR A 360 15.23 8.99 -18.20
N ILE A 361 14.98 7.76 -18.66
CA ILE A 361 14.27 7.46 -19.91
C ILE A 361 13.25 6.35 -19.66
N ASN A 362 12.03 6.49 -20.17
CA ASN A 362 10.97 5.48 -20.07
C ASN A 362 10.74 4.99 -18.62
N ASP A 363 10.62 5.94 -17.68
CA ASP A 363 10.39 5.67 -16.26
C ASP A 363 11.52 4.90 -15.54
N GLU A 364 12.72 4.87 -16.11
CA GLU A 364 13.86 4.16 -15.55
C GLU A 364 15.14 5.01 -15.64
N PHE A 365 15.94 5.03 -14.58
CA PHE A 365 17.27 5.58 -14.62
C PHE A 365 18.22 4.61 -15.31
N MET A 366 19.06 5.14 -16.20
CA MET A 366 20.27 4.46 -16.67
C MET A 366 21.43 4.92 -15.80
N GLY A 367 22.18 3.97 -15.25
CA GLY A 367 23.27 4.28 -14.33
C GLY A 367 24.53 3.47 -14.55
N GLU A 368 25.54 3.84 -13.79
CA GLU A 368 26.84 3.16 -13.71
C GLU A 368 27.19 2.87 -12.26
N LEU A 369 27.68 1.64 -12.00
CA LEU A 369 28.16 1.25 -10.68
C LEU A 369 29.33 2.16 -10.26
N ASN A 370 29.23 2.77 -9.09
CA ASN A 370 30.33 3.55 -8.53
C ASN A 370 31.37 2.59 -7.93
N LYS A 371 32.45 2.37 -8.67
CA LYS A 371 33.52 1.39 -8.32
C LYS A 371 34.36 1.80 -7.08
N GLU A 372 34.27 3.07 -6.66
CA GLU A 372 35.06 3.57 -5.51
C GLU A 372 34.45 3.21 -4.15
N GLU A 373 33.18 2.76 -4.11
CA GLU A 373 32.44 2.50 -2.88
C GLU A 373 31.93 1.04 -2.73
N VAL A 374 32.38 0.11 -3.56
CA VAL A 374 32.13 -1.31 -3.35
C VAL A 374 33.07 -1.82 -2.27
N GLN A 375 32.77 -1.54 -1.00
CA GLN A 375 33.35 -2.29 0.11
C GLN A 375 32.56 -3.59 0.27
N VAL A 376 33.21 -4.70 -0.11
CA VAL A 376 32.76 -6.07 0.13
C VAL A 376 32.80 -6.38 1.63
#